data_6f333e3983d469aa9ce89d13413680eb
#
_entry.id   6f333e3983d469aa9ce89d13413680eb
#
_cell.length_a   1.000
_cell.length_b   1.000
_cell.length_c   1.000
_cell.angle_alpha   90.00
_cell.angle_beta   90.00
_cell.angle_gamma   90.00
#
_symmetry.space_group_name_H-M   'P 1'
#
loop_
_entity.id
_entity.type
_entity.pdbx_description
1 polymer ?
#
loop_
_entity_poly.entity_id
_entity_poly.type
_entity_poly.pdbx_seq_one_letter_code
_entity_poly.pdbx_strand_id
1 'polypeptide(L)'
;MKESVLLAFSGGMDSRTAARLLLEEYEVESLTLDTTGDADLLLSAKRYATELGIEHSSLDVQAEFRHRIIDYFTDSYAAGRTPAPCTVCNPMIKWRYLIDEADRRGIEHVATGHYFNIERYNNHLYVARADDSRKDQSYYLWGLSQHVLQRALTPMGHVIKDNIRSGFMHAKESMGLCFLRGESYRDYIGRTQPALTCEGDVVDTQGRKVGSHAGVAFYTIGQKRGFECELAGVAVIGIDAAMNRIIVGKDAELYHSTLEINDCNIVDKEEFMQANDVRVVIRGIGRNPQEYMRRAEPSGEGYRIHLNDPAWAPAAGQPVVFYRQNRVIGGGIVERYY
;
A
#
# COMPACT_ATOMS: atom_id res chain seq x y z
N MET A 1 -22.62 -14.30 26.68
CA MET A 1 -21.63 -14.91 25.78
C MET A 1 -20.85 -13.75 25.19
N LYS A 2 -19.54 -13.89 24.98
CA LYS A 2 -18.76 -12.92 24.22
C LYS A 2 -19.18 -12.96 22.76
N GLU A 3 -19.09 -11.83 22.07
CA GLU A 3 -19.26 -11.78 20.61
C GLU A 3 -18.04 -12.40 19.91
N SER A 4 -18.26 -12.99 18.74
CA SER A 4 -17.18 -13.62 17.97
C SER A 4 -16.51 -12.62 17.03
N VAL A 5 -15.20 -12.77 16.84
CA VAL A 5 -14.42 -12.00 15.86
C VAL A 5 -13.53 -12.92 15.02
N LEU A 6 -13.52 -12.70 13.71
CA LEU A 6 -12.58 -13.38 12.80
C LEU A 6 -11.34 -12.50 12.58
N LEU A 7 -10.18 -12.98 13.05
CA LEU A 7 -8.90 -12.29 12.97
C LEU A 7 -8.07 -12.81 11.78
N ALA A 8 -7.68 -11.93 10.85
CA ALA A 8 -6.64 -12.26 9.88
C ALA A 8 -5.29 -12.44 10.62
N PHE A 9 -4.77 -13.66 10.59
CA PHE A 9 -3.70 -14.10 11.47
C PHE A 9 -2.53 -14.69 10.68
N SER A 10 -1.40 -14.00 10.67
CA SER A 10 -0.16 -14.47 10.03
C SER A 10 0.79 -15.20 10.98
N GLY A 11 0.48 -15.25 12.28
CA GLY A 11 1.41 -15.74 13.31
C GLY A 11 2.57 -14.80 13.62
N GLY A 12 2.68 -13.68 12.93
CA GLY A 12 3.65 -12.62 13.21
C GLY A 12 3.32 -11.86 14.51
N MET A 13 4.29 -11.09 15.01
CA MET A 13 4.19 -10.34 16.28
C MET A 13 2.90 -9.54 16.39
N ASP A 14 2.57 -8.76 15.34
CA ASP A 14 1.42 -7.86 15.36
C ASP A 14 0.09 -8.61 15.42
N SER A 15 -0.09 -9.66 14.61
CA SER A 15 -1.32 -10.47 14.64
C SER A 15 -1.48 -11.26 15.95
N ARG A 16 -0.38 -11.70 16.57
CA ARG A 16 -0.39 -12.35 17.89
C ARG A 16 -0.75 -11.37 19.00
N THR A 17 -0.29 -10.13 18.91
CA THR A 17 -0.67 -9.07 19.85
C THR A 17 -2.14 -8.71 19.68
N ALA A 18 -2.60 -8.55 18.44
CA ALA A 18 -4.02 -8.32 18.15
C ALA A 18 -4.92 -9.43 18.72
N ALA A 19 -4.52 -10.69 18.56
CA ALA A 19 -5.25 -11.83 19.15
C ALA A 19 -5.38 -11.72 20.66
N ARG A 20 -4.28 -11.42 21.37
CA ARG A 20 -4.29 -11.28 22.85
C ARG A 20 -5.21 -10.17 23.31
N LEU A 21 -5.18 -9.01 22.65
CA LEU A 21 -6.05 -7.88 22.98
C LEU A 21 -7.52 -8.23 22.74
N LEU A 22 -7.84 -8.89 21.63
CA LEU A 22 -9.20 -9.29 21.32
C LEU A 22 -9.75 -10.36 22.27
N LEU A 23 -8.92 -11.28 22.75
CA LEU A 23 -9.34 -12.33 23.70
C LEU A 23 -9.85 -11.79 25.05
N GLU A 24 -9.52 -10.54 25.39
CA GLU A 24 -10.07 -9.89 26.61
C GLU A 24 -11.58 -9.71 26.52
N GLU A 25 -12.12 -9.38 25.32
CA GLU A 25 -13.53 -9.00 25.13
C GLU A 25 -14.31 -9.95 24.21
N TYR A 26 -13.63 -10.66 23.28
CA TYR A 26 -14.24 -11.45 22.21
C TYR A 26 -13.90 -12.94 22.28
N GLU A 27 -14.73 -13.76 21.63
CA GLU A 27 -14.34 -15.10 21.19
C GLU A 27 -13.59 -14.97 19.85
N VAL A 28 -12.32 -15.36 19.82
CA VAL A 28 -11.45 -15.12 18.66
C VAL A 28 -11.32 -16.40 17.83
N GLU A 29 -11.73 -16.34 16.57
CA GLU A 29 -11.33 -17.28 15.53
C GLU A 29 -10.25 -16.66 14.66
N SER A 30 -9.32 -17.46 14.15
CA SER A 30 -8.23 -16.96 13.33
C SER A 30 -8.21 -17.57 11.94
N LEU A 31 -7.88 -16.74 10.95
CA LEU A 31 -7.80 -17.10 9.53
C LEU A 31 -6.46 -16.67 8.93
N THR A 32 -5.72 -17.62 8.36
CA THR A 32 -4.56 -17.28 7.50
C THR A 32 -4.97 -17.38 6.04
N LEU A 33 -4.80 -16.29 5.30
CA LEU A 33 -4.92 -16.30 3.85
C LEU A 33 -3.60 -16.81 3.25
N ASP A 34 -3.65 -17.98 2.64
CA ASP A 34 -2.49 -18.50 1.90
C ASP A 34 -2.40 -17.82 0.54
N THR A 35 -1.50 -16.83 0.46
CA THR A 35 -1.25 -16.02 -0.75
C THR A 35 -0.10 -16.54 -1.60
N THR A 36 0.77 -17.40 -1.05
CA THR A 36 2.04 -17.75 -1.70
C THR A 36 2.43 -19.22 -1.62
N GLY A 37 1.60 -20.09 -1.02
CA GLY A 37 1.91 -21.50 -0.83
C GLY A 37 3.04 -21.75 0.18
N ASP A 38 3.23 -20.85 1.17
CA ASP A 38 4.28 -20.94 2.17
C ASP A 38 3.83 -21.86 3.32
N ALA A 39 4.20 -23.14 3.23
CA ALA A 39 3.85 -24.14 4.24
C ALA A 39 4.41 -23.81 5.64
N ASP A 40 5.60 -23.23 5.73
CA ASP A 40 6.23 -22.88 7.01
C ASP A 40 5.46 -21.74 7.69
N LEU A 41 4.99 -20.76 6.90
CA LEU A 41 4.14 -19.69 7.40
C LEU A 41 2.82 -20.26 7.95
N LEU A 42 2.15 -21.13 7.20
CA LEU A 42 0.88 -21.74 7.61
C LEU A 42 1.04 -22.58 8.88
N LEU A 43 2.09 -23.41 8.94
CA LEU A 43 2.40 -24.22 10.13
C LEU A 43 2.72 -23.35 11.35
N SER A 44 3.47 -22.27 11.14
CA SER A 44 3.82 -21.32 12.19
C SER A 44 2.57 -20.61 12.73
N ALA A 45 1.67 -20.13 11.83
CA ALA A 45 0.43 -19.52 12.21
C ALA A 45 -0.44 -20.46 13.03
N LYS A 46 -0.63 -21.71 12.55
CA LYS A 46 -1.40 -22.73 13.26
C LYS A 46 -0.83 -23.03 14.66
N ARG A 47 0.49 -23.18 14.78
CA ARG A 47 1.16 -23.39 16.07
C ARG A 47 0.87 -22.25 17.04
N TYR A 48 1.05 -20.99 16.61
CA TYR A 48 0.80 -19.85 17.48
C TYR A 48 -0.68 -19.67 17.85
N ALA A 49 -1.60 -20.01 16.95
CA ALA A 49 -3.02 -20.03 17.28
C ALA A 49 -3.33 -21.07 18.37
N THR A 50 -2.75 -22.28 18.25
CA THR A 50 -2.85 -23.34 19.27
C THR A 50 -2.28 -22.89 20.63
N GLU A 51 -1.11 -22.22 20.63
CA GLU A 51 -0.51 -21.66 21.84
C GLU A 51 -1.39 -20.60 22.53
N LEU A 52 -2.19 -19.88 21.75
CA LEU A 52 -3.15 -18.88 22.24
C LEU A 52 -4.52 -19.49 22.62
N GLY A 53 -4.75 -20.76 22.31
CA GLY A 53 -6.02 -21.43 22.56
C GLY A 53 -7.16 -20.97 21.65
N ILE A 54 -6.85 -20.45 20.46
CA ILE A 54 -7.84 -19.97 19.47
C ILE A 54 -8.00 -20.94 18.31
N GLU A 55 -9.22 -21.06 17.79
CA GLU A 55 -9.50 -21.84 16.59
C GLU A 55 -8.77 -21.21 15.38
N HIS A 56 -8.21 -22.07 14.52
CA HIS A 56 -7.43 -21.63 13.37
C HIS A 56 -7.82 -22.37 12.09
N SER A 57 -7.96 -21.63 11.03
CA SER A 57 -8.14 -22.13 9.67
C SER A 57 -7.21 -21.39 8.69
N SER A 58 -7.05 -21.98 7.51
CA SER A 58 -6.38 -21.34 6.38
C SER A 58 -7.26 -21.39 5.13
N LEU A 59 -7.19 -20.37 4.31
CA LEU A 59 -7.90 -20.26 3.04
C LEU A 59 -6.88 -20.02 1.92
N ASP A 60 -6.90 -20.91 0.91
CA ASP A 60 -6.08 -20.74 -0.29
C ASP A 60 -6.67 -19.66 -1.19
N VAL A 61 -5.90 -18.60 -1.40
CA VAL A 61 -6.22 -17.47 -2.28
C VAL A 61 -5.09 -17.19 -3.28
N GLN A 62 -4.18 -18.17 -3.50
CA GLN A 62 -2.97 -18.01 -4.30
C GLN A 62 -3.27 -17.59 -5.74
N ALA A 63 -4.26 -18.20 -6.37
CA ALA A 63 -4.61 -17.91 -7.77
C ALA A 63 -5.08 -16.46 -7.93
N GLU A 64 -5.98 -16.01 -7.05
CA GLU A 64 -6.52 -14.64 -7.07
C GLU A 64 -5.44 -13.62 -6.67
N PHE A 65 -4.61 -13.95 -5.67
CA PHE A 65 -3.49 -13.10 -5.27
C PHE A 65 -2.46 -12.94 -6.39
N ARG A 66 -2.13 -14.03 -7.11
CA ARG A 66 -1.26 -13.95 -8.29
C ARG A 66 -1.86 -12.99 -9.31
N HIS A 67 -3.07 -13.25 -9.74
CA HIS A 67 -3.72 -12.48 -10.81
C HIS A 67 -3.88 -10.99 -10.46
N ARG A 68 -4.38 -10.67 -9.24
CA ARG A 68 -4.69 -9.28 -8.88
C ARG A 68 -3.52 -8.49 -8.31
N ILE A 69 -2.54 -9.16 -7.73
CA ILE A 69 -1.46 -8.47 -7.00
C ILE A 69 -0.11 -8.65 -7.68
N ILE A 70 0.27 -9.89 -8.01
CA ILE A 70 1.59 -10.16 -8.61
C ILE A 70 1.61 -9.72 -10.07
N ASP A 71 0.59 -10.08 -10.84
CA ASP A 71 0.52 -9.68 -12.26
C ASP A 71 0.36 -8.16 -12.37
N TYR A 72 -0.52 -7.53 -11.56
CA TYR A 72 -0.61 -6.07 -11.45
C TYR A 72 0.75 -5.42 -11.15
N PHE A 73 1.53 -5.99 -10.23
CA PHE A 73 2.85 -5.49 -9.87
C PHE A 73 3.82 -5.57 -11.05
N THR A 74 3.92 -6.71 -11.71
CA THR A 74 4.85 -6.93 -12.83
C THR A 74 4.44 -6.13 -14.06
N ASP A 75 3.16 -6.09 -14.40
CA ASP A 75 2.62 -5.35 -15.55
C ASP A 75 2.79 -3.83 -15.37
N SER A 76 2.61 -3.34 -14.14
CA SER A 76 2.86 -1.92 -13.84
C SER A 76 4.31 -1.54 -14.11
N TYR A 77 5.28 -2.33 -13.62
CA TYR A 77 6.69 -2.06 -13.89
C TYR A 77 7.04 -2.24 -15.38
N ALA A 78 6.45 -3.21 -16.07
CA ALA A 78 6.59 -3.37 -17.50
C ALA A 78 6.12 -2.15 -18.28
N ALA A 79 5.07 -1.49 -17.80
CA ALA A 79 4.54 -0.25 -18.36
C ALA A 79 5.27 1.03 -17.88
N GLY A 80 6.38 0.92 -17.14
CA GLY A 80 7.12 2.06 -16.60
C GLY A 80 6.39 2.79 -15.45
N ARG A 81 5.40 2.15 -14.84
CA ARG A 81 4.62 2.66 -13.69
C ARG A 81 5.24 2.19 -12.37
N THR A 82 4.94 2.88 -11.30
CA THR A 82 5.44 2.52 -9.95
C THR A 82 4.27 2.08 -9.08
N PRO A 83 3.98 0.76 -8.96
CA PRO A 83 2.83 0.26 -8.21
C PRO A 83 3.06 0.28 -6.70
N ALA A 84 1.95 0.30 -5.95
CA ALA A 84 1.92 0.05 -4.52
C ALA A 84 0.96 -1.13 -4.20
N PRO A 85 1.39 -2.38 -4.43
CA PRO A 85 0.49 -3.55 -4.43
C PRO A 85 -0.23 -3.76 -3.10
N CYS A 86 0.30 -3.28 -1.97
CA CYS A 86 -0.38 -3.37 -0.67
C CYS A 86 -1.69 -2.58 -0.63
N THR A 87 -1.80 -1.46 -1.36
CA THR A 87 -3.04 -0.66 -1.40
C THR A 87 -4.15 -1.34 -2.20
N VAL A 88 -3.79 -2.18 -3.15
CA VAL A 88 -4.71 -3.03 -3.92
C VAL A 88 -5.04 -4.31 -3.15
N CYS A 89 -4.02 -4.93 -2.53
CA CYS A 89 -4.17 -6.17 -1.78
C CYS A 89 -5.13 -6.04 -0.58
N ASN A 90 -5.08 -4.91 0.14
CA ASN A 90 -5.94 -4.73 1.30
C ASN A 90 -7.43 -4.84 0.93
N PRO A 91 -8.02 -4.00 0.05
CA PRO A 91 -9.44 -4.09 -0.27
C PRO A 91 -9.79 -5.35 -1.08
N MET A 92 -8.95 -5.78 -2.02
CA MET A 92 -9.31 -6.80 -3.00
C MET A 92 -9.05 -8.24 -2.54
N ILE A 93 -8.10 -8.42 -1.61
CA ILE A 93 -7.73 -9.75 -1.10
C ILE A 93 -7.99 -9.83 0.41
N LYS A 94 -7.21 -9.11 1.23
CA LYS A 94 -7.21 -9.34 2.68
C LYS A 94 -8.57 -9.10 3.31
N TRP A 95 -9.12 -7.90 3.16
CA TRP A 95 -10.38 -7.55 3.80
C TRP A 95 -11.57 -8.22 3.12
N ARG A 96 -11.54 -8.35 1.79
CA ARG A 96 -12.60 -9.05 1.05
C ARG A 96 -12.77 -10.49 1.54
N TYR A 97 -11.69 -11.30 1.46
CA TYR A 97 -11.78 -12.71 1.85
C TYR A 97 -12.01 -12.89 3.36
N LEU A 98 -11.55 -11.93 4.19
CA LEU A 98 -11.85 -11.93 5.61
C LEU A 98 -13.35 -11.71 5.88
N ILE A 99 -13.99 -10.78 5.17
CA ILE A 99 -15.43 -10.52 5.25
C ILE A 99 -16.21 -11.71 4.71
N ASP A 100 -15.87 -12.21 3.51
CA ASP A 100 -16.56 -13.33 2.88
C ASP A 100 -16.54 -14.57 3.80
N GLU A 101 -15.41 -14.83 4.46
CA GLU A 101 -15.29 -15.96 5.38
C GLU A 101 -16.02 -15.71 6.71
N ALA A 102 -16.03 -14.48 7.23
CA ALA A 102 -16.82 -14.11 8.39
C ALA A 102 -18.33 -14.29 8.14
N ASP A 103 -18.81 -13.89 6.94
CA ASP A 103 -20.20 -14.10 6.52
C ASP A 103 -20.56 -15.59 6.48
N ARG A 104 -19.67 -16.42 5.90
CA ARG A 104 -19.87 -17.87 5.84
C ARG A 104 -19.99 -18.53 7.22
N ARG A 105 -19.34 -17.95 8.23
CA ARG A 105 -19.37 -18.43 9.63
C ARG A 105 -20.45 -17.76 10.49
N GLY A 106 -21.11 -16.72 9.99
CA GLY A 106 -22.05 -15.91 10.78
C GLY A 106 -21.38 -15.07 11.86
N ILE A 107 -20.12 -14.65 11.61
CA ILE A 107 -19.34 -13.79 12.50
C ILE A 107 -19.49 -12.34 12.05
N GLU A 108 -19.95 -11.46 12.94
CA GLU A 108 -20.17 -10.04 12.63
C GLU A 108 -18.86 -9.25 12.56
N HIS A 109 -17.93 -9.47 13.49
CA HIS A 109 -16.73 -8.68 13.63
C HIS A 109 -15.52 -9.30 12.93
N VAL A 110 -14.70 -8.44 12.32
CA VAL A 110 -13.43 -8.82 11.70
C VAL A 110 -12.28 -7.96 12.22
N ALA A 111 -11.08 -8.52 12.27
CA ALA A 111 -9.91 -7.79 12.73
C ALA A 111 -8.64 -8.19 11.97
N THR A 112 -7.65 -7.33 12.02
CA THR A 112 -6.30 -7.61 11.50
C THR A 112 -5.23 -7.06 12.46
N GLY A 113 -3.97 -7.43 12.24
CA GLY A 113 -2.82 -6.85 12.93
C GLY A 113 -2.35 -5.51 12.34
N HIS A 114 -3.14 -4.80 11.53
CA HIS A 114 -2.76 -3.50 11.01
C HIS A 114 -2.86 -2.40 12.07
N TYR A 115 -1.91 -1.47 12.02
CA TYR A 115 -1.88 -0.26 12.84
C TYR A 115 -2.70 0.84 12.18
N PHE A 116 -3.94 1.00 12.59
CA PHE A 116 -4.84 2.07 12.17
C PHE A 116 -6.00 2.17 13.16
N ASN A 117 -6.71 3.28 13.14
CA ASN A 117 -7.95 3.52 13.88
C ASN A 117 -9.13 3.68 12.92
N ILE A 118 -10.34 3.64 13.45
CA ILE A 118 -11.57 4.02 12.74
C ILE A 118 -12.20 5.19 13.48
N GLU A 119 -12.53 6.25 12.76
CA GLU A 119 -13.20 7.43 13.28
C GLU A 119 -14.56 7.62 12.60
N ARG A 120 -15.60 7.89 13.39
CA ARG A 120 -16.93 8.23 12.86
C ARG A 120 -17.07 9.74 12.78
N TYR A 121 -17.42 10.24 11.60
CA TYR A 121 -17.69 11.65 11.37
C TYR A 121 -18.78 11.83 10.30
N ASN A 122 -19.76 12.72 10.51
CA ASN A 122 -20.87 13.00 9.58
C ASN A 122 -21.52 11.74 8.99
N ASN A 123 -21.87 10.76 9.84
CA ASN A 123 -22.45 9.47 9.46
C ASN A 123 -21.57 8.54 8.58
N HIS A 124 -20.33 8.90 8.31
CA HIS A 124 -19.36 8.06 7.65
C HIS A 124 -18.33 7.51 8.63
N LEU A 125 -17.76 6.37 8.27
CA LEU A 125 -16.60 5.79 8.94
C LEU A 125 -15.35 6.05 8.10
N TYR A 126 -14.29 6.44 8.75
CA TYR A 126 -13.02 6.76 8.12
C TYR A 126 -11.91 5.90 8.70
N VAL A 127 -11.03 5.40 7.85
CA VAL A 127 -9.72 4.95 8.31
C VAL A 127 -9.02 6.16 8.94
N ALA A 128 -8.47 6.00 10.13
CA ALA A 128 -7.73 7.04 10.82
C ALA A 128 -6.32 6.55 11.19
N ARG A 129 -5.42 7.50 11.41
CA ARG A 129 -4.04 7.20 11.78
C ARG A 129 -3.96 6.43 13.09
N ALA A 130 -3.00 5.51 13.18
CA ALA A 130 -2.63 4.89 14.44
C ALA A 130 -1.89 5.87 15.37
N ASP A 131 -1.90 5.60 16.67
CA ASP A 131 -1.19 6.41 17.66
C ASP A 131 0.34 6.32 17.50
N ASP A 132 0.87 5.14 17.11
CA ASP A 132 2.28 5.03 16.71
C ASP A 132 2.48 5.48 15.26
N SER A 133 2.81 6.74 15.06
CA SER A 133 3.01 7.34 13.74
C SER A 133 4.11 6.67 12.90
N ARG A 134 5.06 5.95 13.53
CA ARG A 134 6.14 5.21 12.86
C ARG A 134 5.64 3.88 12.28
N LYS A 135 4.51 3.39 12.77
CA LYS A 135 3.88 2.13 12.36
C LYS A 135 2.53 2.32 11.70
N ASP A 136 2.05 3.56 11.61
CA ASP A 136 0.79 3.89 10.96
C ASP A 136 0.69 3.28 9.56
N GLN A 137 -0.37 2.52 9.32
CA GLN A 137 -0.65 1.82 8.07
C GLN A 137 -1.91 2.35 7.37
N SER A 138 -2.50 3.42 7.88
CA SER A 138 -3.70 4.04 7.30
C SER A 138 -3.56 4.37 5.81
N TYR A 139 -2.34 4.76 5.38
CA TYR A 139 -2.00 4.99 3.97
C TYR A 139 -2.32 3.80 3.06
N TYR A 140 -2.17 2.56 3.53
CA TYR A 140 -2.41 1.37 2.72
C TYR A 140 -3.87 0.90 2.74
N LEU A 141 -4.73 1.59 3.50
CA LEU A 141 -6.12 1.20 3.76
C LEU A 141 -7.15 2.17 3.18
N TRP A 142 -6.73 3.17 2.39
CA TRP A 142 -7.61 4.18 1.82
C TRP A 142 -8.74 3.60 0.94
N GLY A 143 -8.54 2.40 0.39
CA GLY A 143 -9.51 1.71 -0.47
C GLY A 143 -10.58 0.90 0.28
N LEU A 144 -10.62 0.92 1.62
CA LEU A 144 -11.62 0.17 2.39
C LEU A 144 -13.01 0.79 2.26
N SER A 145 -14.03 -0.06 2.08
CA SER A 145 -15.42 0.35 1.97
C SER A 145 -16.07 0.60 3.33
N GLN A 146 -17.18 1.34 3.34
CA GLN A 146 -18.01 1.53 4.55
C GLN A 146 -18.46 0.20 5.15
N HIS A 147 -18.81 -0.78 4.31
CA HIS A 147 -19.19 -2.12 4.76
C HIS A 147 -18.08 -2.81 5.57
N VAL A 148 -16.84 -2.74 5.11
CA VAL A 148 -15.69 -3.28 5.85
C VAL A 148 -15.49 -2.51 7.16
N LEU A 149 -15.51 -1.18 7.11
CA LEU A 149 -15.24 -0.34 8.30
C LEU A 149 -16.29 -0.49 9.38
N GLN A 150 -17.55 -0.80 9.05
CA GLN A 150 -18.61 -1.06 10.03
C GLN A 150 -18.36 -2.30 10.88
N ARG A 151 -17.65 -3.28 10.34
CA ARG A 151 -17.39 -4.58 10.96
C ARG A 151 -15.97 -4.71 11.53
N ALA A 152 -15.07 -3.81 11.13
CA ALA A 152 -13.67 -3.88 11.49
C ALA A 152 -13.42 -3.41 12.93
N LEU A 153 -12.70 -4.23 13.70
CA LEU A 153 -12.09 -3.86 14.96
C LEU A 153 -10.63 -3.50 14.73
N THR A 154 -10.11 -2.54 15.49
CA THR A 154 -8.76 -1.99 15.33
C THR A 154 -7.89 -2.22 16.57
N PRO A 155 -7.61 -3.47 16.95
CA PRO A 155 -6.92 -3.78 18.22
C PRO A 155 -5.51 -3.16 18.29
N MET A 156 -4.89 -2.88 17.15
CA MET A 156 -3.54 -2.32 17.08
C MET A 156 -3.51 -0.79 16.97
N GLY A 157 -4.65 -0.13 16.87
CA GLY A 157 -4.73 1.31 16.61
C GLY A 157 -4.07 2.18 17.67
N HIS A 158 -4.20 1.80 18.93
CA HIS A 158 -3.63 2.50 20.08
C HIS A 158 -2.33 1.88 20.62
N VAL A 159 -1.79 0.86 19.93
CA VAL A 159 -0.58 0.15 20.38
C VAL A 159 0.67 0.87 19.93
N ILE A 160 1.54 1.19 20.88
CA ILE A 160 2.90 1.68 20.59
C ILE A 160 3.81 0.44 20.42
N LYS A 161 4.40 0.28 19.25
CA LYS A 161 5.17 -0.90 18.85
C LYS A 161 6.31 -1.25 19.81
N ASP A 162 7.00 -0.24 20.35
CA ASP A 162 8.11 -0.47 21.26
C ASP A 162 7.66 -1.13 22.58
N ASN A 163 6.42 -0.91 23.00
CA ASN A 163 5.86 -1.50 24.23
C ASN A 163 5.65 -3.01 24.12
N ILE A 164 5.47 -3.54 22.91
CA ILE A 164 5.21 -4.97 22.68
C ILE A 164 6.45 -5.76 22.28
N ARG A 165 7.53 -5.10 21.85
CA ARG A 165 8.78 -5.75 21.40
C ARG A 165 9.42 -6.65 22.44
N SER A 166 9.38 -6.29 23.70
CA SER A 166 9.98 -7.05 24.80
C SER A 166 9.42 -8.47 24.95
N GLY A 167 8.16 -8.68 24.57
CA GLY A 167 7.52 -10.00 24.57
C GLY A 167 7.85 -10.89 23.36
N PHE A 168 8.64 -10.39 22.38
CA PHE A 168 8.91 -11.07 21.11
C PHE A 168 10.37 -10.96 20.66
N MET A 169 11.32 -11.17 21.58
CA MET A 169 12.77 -10.90 21.40
C MET A 169 13.42 -11.53 20.15
N HIS A 170 12.80 -12.50 19.49
CA HIS A 170 13.34 -13.17 18.31
C HIS A 170 12.43 -13.09 17.07
N ALA A 171 11.35 -12.30 17.10
CA ALA A 171 10.45 -12.18 15.96
C ALA A 171 11.07 -11.25 14.90
N LYS A 172 11.29 -11.77 13.69
CA LYS A 172 11.67 -10.93 12.55
C LYS A 172 10.46 -10.08 12.13
N GLU A 173 10.67 -8.79 11.96
CA GLU A 173 9.68 -7.92 11.32
C GLU A 173 9.69 -8.20 9.82
N SER A 174 8.49 -8.36 9.23
CA SER A 174 8.33 -8.44 7.79
C SER A 174 8.52 -7.02 7.22
N MET A 175 9.61 -6.81 6.50
CA MET A 175 9.90 -5.55 5.80
C MET A 175 9.67 -5.78 4.30
N GLY A 176 8.88 -4.88 3.66
CA GLY A 176 8.62 -4.93 2.23
C GLY A 176 7.39 -5.76 1.83
N LEU A 177 7.33 -6.14 0.57
CA LEU A 177 6.21 -6.87 -0.01
C LEU A 177 6.28 -8.36 0.39
N CYS A 178 5.17 -8.91 0.86
CA CYS A 178 5.11 -10.27 1.42
C CYS A 178 5.55 -11.36 0.41
N PHE A 179 5.21 -11.21 -0.87
CA PHE A 179 5.55 -12.20 -1.90
C PHE A 179 7.00 -12.14 -2.37
N LEU A 180 7.74 -11.07 -2.05
CA LEU A 180 9.18 -10.97 -2.33
C LEU A 180 10.04 -11.79 -1.35
N ARG A 181 9.52 -12.16 -0.18
CA ARG A 181 10.23 -12.98 0.83
C ARG A 181 11.63 -12.49 1.16
N GLY A 182 11.85 -11.18 1.14
CA GLY A 182 13.16 -10.54 1.37
C GLY A 182 14.03 -10.38 0.14
N GLU A 183 13.63 -10.91 -1.01
CA GLU A 183 14.24 -10.62 -2.31
C GLU A 183 13.99 -9.14 -2.70
N SER A 184 14.92 -8.53 -3.44
CA SER A 184 14.65 -7.20 -4.00
C SER A 184 13.63 -7.30 -5.13
N TYR A 185 12.85 -6.23 -5.38
CA TYR A 185 11.90 -6.23 -6.49
C TYR A 185 12.59 -6.41 -7.86
N ARG A 186 13.84 -5.96 -7.98
CA ARG A 186 14.63 -6.11 -9.22
C ARG A 186 15.02 -7.57 -9.47
N ASP A 187 15.48 -8.26 -8.43
CA ASP A 187 15.84 -9.68 -8.54
C ASP A 187 14.59 -10.50 -8.83
N TYR A 188 13.48 -10.17 -8.17
CA TYR A 188 12.19 -10.81 -8.43
C TYR A 188 11.74 -10.64 -9.88
N ILE A 189 11.72 -9.41 -10.42
CA ILE A 189 11.36 -9.14 -11.82
C ILE A 189 12.37 -9.83 -12.76
N GLY A 190 13.66 -9.72 -12.51
CA GLY A 190 14.70 -10.37 -13.34
C GLY A 190 14.51 -11.87 -13.46
N ARG A 191 14.11 -12.53 -12.37
CA ARG A 191 13.87 -13.97 -12.34
C ARG A 191 12.52 -14.38 -12.95
N THR A 192 11.45 -13.60 -12.72
CA THR A 192 10.09 -13.97 -13.14
C THR A 192 9.71 -13.42 -14.50
N GLN A 193 10.33 -12.33 -14.93
CA GLN A 193 10.07 -11.62 -16.19
C GLN A 193 11.38 -11.24 -16.91
N PRO A 194 12.20 -12.21 -17.34
CA PRO A 194 13.51 -11.93 -17.94
C PRO A 194 13.43 -11.00 -19.18
N ALA A 195 12.31 -11.01 -19.89
CA ALA A 195 12.09 -10.12 -21.03
C ALA A 195 12.13 -8.62 -20.68
N LEU A 196 11.90 -8.26 -19.40
CA LEU A 196 11.96 -6.88 -18.90
C LEU A 196 13.37 -6.44 -18.50
N THR A 197 14.37 -7.32 -18.63
CA THR A 197 15.78 -7.06 -18.27
C THR A 197 16.65 -6.73 -19.47
N CYS A 198 16.04 -6.33 -20.60
CA CYS A 198 16.77 -5.92 -21.79
C CYS A 198 17.42 -4.56 -21.58
N GLU A 199 18.70 -4.46 -21.97
CA GLU A 199 19.41 -3.17 -22.01
C GLU A 199 18.65 -2.15 -22.86
N GLY A 200 18.59 -0.90 -22.40
CA GLY A 200 17.92 0.19 -23.08
C GLY A 200 18.69 1.51 -22.96
N ASP A 201 18.17 2.55 -23.60
CA ASP A 201 18.82 3.84 -23.69
C ASP A 201 18.48 4.77 -22.52
N VAL A 202 19.49 5.45 -21.99
CA VAL A 202 19.32 6.64 -21.18
C VAL A 202 19.40 7.85 -22.10
N VAL A 203 18.34 8.66 -22.13
CA VAL A 203 18.27 9.85 -22.98
C VAL A 203 18.07 11.11 -22.15
N ASP A 204 18.56 12.26 -22.66
CA ASP A 204 18.28 13.55 -22.08
C ASP A 204 16.89 14.08 -22.51
N THR A 205 16.50 15.27 -22.03
CA THR A 205 15.22 15.93 -22.35
C THR A 205 15.06 16.29 -23.83
N GLN A 206 16.16 16.24 -24.63
CA GLN A 206 16.16 16.48 -26.06
C GLN A 206 16.12 15.16 -26.87
N GLY A 207 16.06 14.01 -26.18
CA GLY A 207 16.05 12.69 -26.78
C GLY A 207 17.43 12.19 -27.25
N ARG A 208 18.54 12.86 -26.88
CA ARG A 208 19.89 12.40 -27.21
C ARG A 208 20.31 11.29 -26.26
N LYS A 209 20.87 10.22 -26.78
CA LYS A 209 21.43 9.13 -25.96
C LYS A 209 22.62 9.65 -25.15
N VAL A 210 22.58 9.45 -23.84
CA VAL A 210 23.60 9.88 -22.86
C VAL A 210 24.04 8.72 -21.94
N GLY A 211 23.62 7.49 -22.25
CA GLY A 211 24.00 6.31 -21.47
C GLY A 211 23.15 5.09 -21.76
N SER A 212 23.21 4.11 -20.86
CA SER A 212 22.43 2.87 -20.94
C SER A 212 21.90 2.41 -19.57
N HIS A 213 20.89 1.53 -19.59
CA HIS A 213 20.27 0.95 -18.42
C HIS A 213 19.91 -0.54 -18.61
N ALA A 214 19.75 -1.27 -17.51
CA ALA A 214 19.55 -2.72 -17.50
C ALA A 214 18.09 -3.19 -17.68
N GLY A 215 17.18 -2.32 -18.10
CA GLY A 215 15.74 -2.59 -18.30
C GLY A 215 14.85 -1.59 -17.58
N VAL A 216 13.84 -1.04 -18.27
CA VAL A 216 12.96 0.04 -17.74
C VAL A 216 12.26 -0.32 -16.44
N ALA A 217 11.93 -1.60 -16.24
CA ALA A 217 11.25 -2.09 -15.03
C ALA A 217 12.06 -1.91 -13.74
N PHE A 218 13.35 -1.59 -13.85
CA PHE A 218 14.23 -1.38 -12.69
C PHE A 218 14.28 0.07 -12.23
N TYR A 219 13.54 0.96 -12.86
CA TYR A 219 13.61 2.39 -12.58
C TYR A 219 12.28 2.97 -12.16
N THR A 220 12.36 4.04 -11.37
CA THR A 220 11.21 4.86 -10.98
C THR A 220 11.60 6.33 -11.02
N ILE A 221 10.60 7.20 -11.12
CA ILE A 221 10.80 8.66 -11.15
C ILE A 221 11.51 9.13 -9.88
N GLY A 222 12.52 9.99 -10.04
CA GLY A 222 13.37 10.51 -8.98
C GLY A 222 14.59 9.65 -8.65
N GLN A 223 14.79 8.49 -9.30
CA GLN A 223 15.96 7.64 -9.06
C GLN A 223 17.23 8.28 -9.65
N LYS A 224 18.31 8.32 -8.84
CA LYS A 224 19.58 9.00 -9.18
C LYS A 224 20.72 8.02 -9.46
N ARG A 225 20.51 6.70 -9.36
CA ARG A 225 21.58 5.67 -9.44
C ARG A 225 21.05 4.39 -10.11
N GLY A 226 22.00 3.55 -10.54
CA GLY A 226 21.68 2.22 -11.08
C GLY A 226 21.55 2.21 -12.61
N PHE A 227 21.96 3.27 -13.31
CA PHE A 227 22.12 3.38 -14.76
C PHE A 227 23.46 4.06 -15.07
N GLU A 228 23.98 3.84 -16.27
CA GLU A 228 25.16 4.53 -16.80
C GLU A 228 24.72 5.83 -17.46
N CYS A 229 25.41 6.93 -17.19
CA CYS A 229 25.08 8.23 -17.76
C CYS A 229 26.31 9.15 -17.78
N GLU A 230 26.56 9.80 -18.90
CA GLU A 230 27.62 10.80 -19.09
C GLU A 230 27.34 12.11 -18.34
N LEU A 231 26.05 12.37 -18.03
CA LEU A 231 25.62 13.58 -17.33
C LEU A 231 25.69 13.41 -15.81
N ALA A 232 26.28 14.36 -15.13
CA ALA A 232 26.35 14.36 -13.67
C ALA A 232 25.12 15.05 -13.02
N GLY A 233 24.72 14.56 -11.83
CA GLY A 233 23.68 15.20 -11.01
C GLY A 233 22.26 15.10 -11.57
N VAL A 234 22.01 14.11 -12.43
CA VAL A 234 20.71 13.85 -13.03
C VAL A 234 19.91 12.79 -12.26
N ALA A 235 18.61 12.79 -12.47
CA ALA A 235 17.67 11.76 -11.99
C ALA A 235 16.76 11.31 -13.13
N VAL A 236 16.12 10.17 -12.97
CA VAL A 236 15.05 9.71 -13.89
C VAL A 236 13.86 10.64 -13.71
N ILE A 237 13.50 11.35 -14.77
CA ILE A 237 12.33 12.25 -14.82
C ILE A 237 11.21 11.69 -15.68
N GLY A 238 11.48 10.66 -16.50
CA GLY A 238 10.49 9.99 -17.34
C GLY A 238 10.90 8.57 -17.68
N ILE A 239 9.93 7.73 -17.99
CA ILE A 239 10.12 6.35 -18.44
C ILE A 239 9.26 6.15 -19.68
N ASP A 240 9.88 5.78 -20.79
CA ASP A 240 9.23 5.38 -22.04
C ASP A 240 9.40 3.85 -22.22
N ALA A 241 8.47 3.11 -21.66
CA ALA A 241 8.53 1.65 -21.67
C ALA A 241 8.41 1.08 -23.11
N ALA A 242 7.65 1.76 -23.99
CA ALA A 242 7.47 1.31 -25.37
C ALA A 242 8.78 1.35 -26.18
N MET A 243 9.62 2.34 -25.91
CA MET A 243 10.92 2.50 -26.55
C MET A 243 12.08 1.93 -25.72
N ASN A 244 11.79 1.27 -24.62
CA ASN A 244 12.77 0.75 -23.64
C ASN A 244 13.84 1.80 -23.29
N ARG A 245 13.40 3.00 -22.84
CA ARG A 245 14.32 4.07 -22.48
C ARG A 245 13.88 4.82 -21.23
N ILE A 246 14.83 5.34 -20.47
CA ILE A 246 14.62 6.28 -19.38
C ILE A 246 15.08 7.67 -19.78
N ILE A 247 14.33 8.68 -19.35
CA ILE A 247 14.63 10.09 -19.60
C ILE A 247 15.23 10.66 -18.33
N VAL A 248 16.42 11.30 -18.45
CA VAL A 248 17.09 11.90 -17.30
C VAL A 248 17.10 13.42 -17.40
N GLY A 249 16.99 14.07 -16.24
CA GLY A 249 16.99 15.52 -16.12
C GLY A 249 17.44 15.98 -14.74
N LYS A 250 17.32 17.28 -14.47
CA LYS A 250 17.71 17.89 -13.20
C LYS A 250 16.61 17.73 -12.13
N ASP A 251 17.00 17.81 -10.86
CA ASP A 251 16.07 17.69 -9.73
C ASP A 251 14.89 18.67 -9.78
N ALA A 252 15.09 19.86 -10.35
CA ALA A 252 14.03 20.86 -10.53
C ALA A 252 12.89 20.39 -11.45
N GLU A 253 13.15 19.46 -12.36
CA GLU A 253 12.17 18.90 -13.30
C GLU A 253 11.30 17.79 -12.67
N LEU A 254 11.55 17.46 -11.40
CA LEU A 254 10.78 16.46 -10.65
C LEU A 254 9.61 17.06 -9.86
N TYR A 255 9.48 18.39 -9.82
CA TYR A 255 8.43 19.06 -9.05
C TYR A 255 7.19 19.35 -9.90
N HIS A 256 6.05 18.83 -9.47
CA HIS A 256 4.77 18.92 -10.19
C HIS A 256 3.67 19.43 -9.27
N SER A 257 2.88 20.39 -9.74
CA SER A 257 1.80 21.02 -8.95
C SER A 257 0.40 20.52 -9.29
N THR A 258 0.29 19.61 -10.26
CA THR A 258 -1.00 19.04 -10.67
C THR A 258 -0.87 17.52 -10.83
N LEU A 259 -1.83 16.79 -10.26
CA LEU A 259 -1.93 15.34 -10.40
C LEU A 259 -3.29 14.99 -10.99
N GLU A 260 -3.33 14.12 -11.99
CA GLU A 260 -4.55 13.44 -12.42
C GLU A 260 -4.57 12.06 -11.81
N ILE A 261 -5.69 11.72 -11.15
CA ILE A 261 -5.87 10.46 -10.44
C ILE A 261 -7.12 9.74 -10.89
N ASN A 262 -7.04 8.41 -10.96
CA ASN A 262 -8.14 7.49 -11.25
C ASN A 262 -8.28 6.45 -10.14
N ASP A 263 -9.18 5.48 -10.31
CA ASP A 263 -9.45 4.40 -9.34
C ASP A 263 -9.69 4.94 -7.92
N CYS A 264 -10.51 5.99 -7.84
CA CYS A 264 -10.69 6.75 -6.62
C CYS A 264 -11.69 6.09 -5.66
N ASN A 265 -11.36 6.09 -4.36
CA ASN A 265 -12.29 5.86 -3.27
C ASN A 265 -12.35 7.12 -2.40
N ILE A 266 -13.41 7.91 -2.54
CA ILE A 266 -13.66 9.14 -1.78
C ILE A 266 -14.86 8.89 -0.86
N VAL A 267 -14.66 9.02 0.45
CA VAL A 267 -15.68 8.69 1.47
C VAL A 267 -16.86 9.63 1.38
N ASP A 268 -16.60 10.93 1.39
CA ASP A 268 -17.58 12.00 1.23
C ASP A 268 -17.08 12.97 0.14
N LYS A 269 -17.76 12.99 -1.00
CA LYS A 269 -17.38 13.83 -2.14
C LYS A 269 -17.54 15.31 -1.86
N GLU A 270 -18.53 15.70 -1.08
CA GLU A 270 -18.76 17.08 -0.71
C GLU A 270 -17.68 17.60 0.22
N GLU A 271 -17.35 16.84 1.29
CA GLU A 271 -16.21 17.13 2.16
C GLU A 271 -14.91 17.26 1.36
N PHE A 272 -14.63 16.31 0.47
CA PHE A 272 -13.41 16.30 -0.34
C PHE A 272 -13.27 17.53 -1.26
N MET A 273 -14.36 17.96 -1.87
CA MET A 273 -14.35 19.07 -2.81
C MET A 273 -14.34 20.46 -2.14
N GLN A 274 -14.86 20.57 -0.92
CA GLN A 274 -15.04 21.87 -0.23
C GLN A 274 -13.97 22.13 0.84
N ALA A 275 -13.30 21.08 1.35
CA ALA A 275 -12.32 21.23 2.42
C ALA A 275 -11.05 21.95 1.91
N ASN A 276 -10.55 22.87 2.73
CA ASN A 276 -9.33 23.65 2.45
C ASN A 276 -8.13 23.22 3.30
N ASP A 277 -8.30 22.17 4.12
CA ASP A 277 -7.32 21.64 5.07
C ASP A 277 -6.94 20.17 4.76
N VAL A 278 -7.02 19.78 3.48
CA VAL A 278 -6.69 18.43 3.03
C VAL A 278 -5.18 18.29 2.78
N ARG A 279 -4.54 17.37 3.49
CA ARG A 279 -3.15 16.98 3.24
C ARG A 279 -3.08 15.88 2.20
N VAL A 280 -2.10 15.99 1.31
CA VAL A 280 -1.87 15.03 0.23
C VAL A 280 -0.62 14.20 0.55
N VAL A 281 -0.77 12.88 0.60
CA VAL A 281 0.31 11.93 0.83
C VAL A 281 0.43 11.05 -0.41
N ILE A 282 1.55 11.18 -1.14
CA ILE A 282 1.80 10.45 -2.40
C ILE A 282 2.68 9.22 -2.14
N ARG A 283 3.43 9.25 -1.05
CA ARG A 283 4.31 8.14 -0.64
C ARG A 283 4.12 7.86 0.84
N GLY A 284 3.95 6.62 1.21
CA GLY A 284 3.89 6.23 2.62
C GLY A 284 5.18 6.59 3.38
N ILE A 285 6.32 6.57 2.68
CA ILE A 285 7.64 6.99 3.20
C ILE A 285 8.30 7.88 2.16
N GLY A 286 8.80 9.06 2.57
CA GLY A 286 9.52 9.98 1.69
C GLY A 286 9.00 11.41 1.70
N ARG A 287 9.36 12.16 0.66
CA ARG A 287 8.93 13.56 0.52
C ARG A 287 7.48 13.63 0.06
N ASN A 288 6.65 14.30 0.86
CA ASN A 288 5.27 14.64 0.53
C ASN A 288 5.10 16.15 0.55
N PRO A 289 4.12 16.71 -0.18
CA PRO A 289 3.73 18.11 -0.05
C PRO A 289 3.49 18.50 1.41
N GLN A 290 3.97 19.66 1.83
CA GLN A 290 3.87 20.13 3.21
C GLN A 290 2.64 21.01 3.42
N GLU A 291 2.17 21.67 2.37
CA GLU A 291 0.96 22.49 2.39
C GLU A 291 -0.29 21.66 2.10
N TYR A 292 -1.44 22.23 2.41
CA TYR A 292 -2.72 21.65 2.07
C TYR A 292 -2.96 21.69 0.54
N MET A 293 -3.76 20.75 0.07
CA MET A 293 -4.27 20.74 -1.29
C MET A 293 -4.97 22.08 -1.61
N ARG A 294 -4.67 22.67 -2.77
CA ARG A 294 -5.30 23.89 -3.19
C ARG A 294 -6.77 23.67 -3.56
N ARG A 295 -7.03 22.65 -4.39
CA ARG A 295 -8.37 22.21 -4.79
C ARG A 295 -8.32 20.85 -5.48
N ALA A 296 -9.47 20.19 -5.53
CA ALA A 296 -9.74 19.08 -6.42
C ALA A 296 -10.85 19.45 -7.39
N GLU A 297 -10.82 18.91 -8.60
CA GLU A 297 -11.90 19.06 -9.58
C GLU A 297 -12.13 17.72 -10.31
N PRO A 298 -13.37 17.37 -10.66
CA PRO A 298 -13.65 16.17 -11.45
C PRO A 298 -12.92 16.19 -12.79
N SER A 299 -12.33 15.04 -13.18
CA SER A 299 -11.61 14.88 -14.45
C SER A 299 -11.78 13.45 -14.94
N GLY A 300 -12.57 13.24 -16.00
CA GLY A 300 -12.91 11.89 -16.47
C GLY A 300 -13.61 11.07 -15.39
N GLU A 301 -13.10 9.87 -15.13
CA GLU A 301 -13.61 8.97 -14.07
C GLU A 301 -12.99 9.26 -12.70
N GLY A 302 -12.06 10.20 -12.61
CA GLY A 302 -11.32 10.54 -11.39
C GLY A 302 -11.33 12.04 -11.09
N TYR A 303 -10.18 12.53 -10.61
CA TYR A 303 -10.01 13.92 -10.21
C TYR A 303 -8.67 14.50 -10.69
N ARG A 304 -8.67 15.81 -10.93
CA ARG A 304 -7.47 16.63 -11.06
C ARG A 304 -7.23 17.34 -9.73
N ILE A 305 -6.06 17.12 -9.16
CA ILE A 305 -5.64 17.65 -7.86
C ILE A 305 -4.61 18.75 -8.08
N HIS A 306 -4.89 19.95 -7.59
CA HIS A 306 -3.97 21.07 -7.61
C HIS A 306 -3.32 21.23 -6.24
N LEU A 307 -2.00 21.29 -6.21
CA LEU A 307 -1.20 21.41 -5.02
C LEU A 307 -0.71 22.85 -4.84
N ASN A 308 -0.63 23.33 -3.60
CA ASN A 308 0.04 24.58 -3.27
C ASN A 308 1.56 24.38 -3.21
N ASP A 309 1.99 23.28 -2.60
CA ASP A 309 3.39 22.85 -2.55
C ASP A 309 3.61 21.73 -3.57
N PRO A 310 4.46 21.95 -4.60
CA PRO A 310 4.65 20.96 -5.65
C PRO A 310 5.16 19.62 -5.10
N ALA A 311 4.59 18.53 -5.56
CA ALA A 311 5.03 17.18 -5.24
C ALA A 311 6.36 16.86 -5.93
N TRP A 312 7.32 16.35 -5.15
CA TRP A 312 8.58 15.87 -5.70
C TRP A 312 8.44 14.45 -6.26
N ALA A 313 8.76 14.28 -7.52
CA ALA A 313 8.84 13.00 -8.22
C ALA A 313 7.57 12.12 -8.08
N PRO A 314 6.35 12.64 -8.30
CA PRO A 314 5.18 11.78 -8.40
C PRO A 314 5.39 10.80 -9.55
N ALA A 315 4.86 9.59 -9.43
CA ALA A 315 4.99 8.58 -10.47
C ALA A 315 3.60 7.97 -10.79
N ALA A 316 3.35 7.74 -12.07
CA ALA A 316 2.15 7.02 -12.49
C ALA A 316 2.09 5.63 -11.82
N GLY A 317 0.92 5.21 -11.38
CA GLY A 317 0.71 3.96 -10.63
C GLY A 317 0.85 4.08 -9.11
N GLN A 318 1.38 5.19 -8.59
CA GLN A 318 1.44 5.41 -7.14
C GLN A 318 0.09 5.86 -6.59
N PRO A 319 -0.30 5.41 -5.38
CA PRO A 319 -1.48 5.93 -4.72
C PRO A 319 -1.24 7.35 -4.20
N VAL A 320 -2.29 8.16 -4.26
CA VAL A 320 -2.41 9.45 -3.57
C VAL A 320 -3.49 9.30 -2.53
N VAL A 321 -3.17 9.61 -1.27
CA VAL A 321 -4.08 9.48 -0.14
C VAL A 321 -4.33 10.86 0.48
N PHE A 322 -5.59 11.15 0.71
CA PHE A 322 -6.06 12.44 1.22
C PHE A 322 -6.40 12.33 2.69
N TYR A 323 -5.73 13.15 3.49
CA TYR A 323 -5.97 13.21 4.93
C TYR A 323 -6.59 14.55 5.31
N ARG A 324 -7.57 14.49 6.17
CA ARG A 324 -8.07 15.64 6.91
C ARG A 324 -7.93 15.37 8.39
N GLN A 325 -7.07 16.12 9.07
CA GLN A 325 -6.63 15.79 10.43
C GLN A 325 -6.03 14.34 10.46
N ASN A 326 -6.59 13.44 11.27
CA ASN A 326 -6.15 12.04 11.34
C ASN A 326 -6.89 11.10 10.38
N ARG A 327 -7.99 11.57 9.75
CA ARG A 327 -8.87 10.75 8.90
C ARG A 327 -8.37 10.67 7.47
N VAL A 328 -8.41 9.50 6.91
CA VAL A 328 -8.28 9.27 5.46
C VAL A 328 -9.65 9.56 4.83
N ILE A 329 -9.78 10.70 4.15
CA ILE A 329 -11.04 11.09 3.48
C ILE A 329 -11.14 10.50 2.07
N GLY A 330 -10.10 9.88 1.58
CA GLY A 330 -10.07 9.16 0.31
C GLY A 330 -8.68 8.96 -0.25
N GLY A 331 -8.63 8.45 -1.47
CA GLY A 331 -7.42 8.25 -2.26
C GLY A 331 -7.74 7.89 -3.69
N GLY A 332 -6.70 7.74 -4.48
CA GLY A 332 -6.73 7.31 -5.88
C GLY A 332 -5.34 6.97 -6.38
N ILE A 333 -5.23 6.57 -7.63
CA ILE A 333 -3.97 6.20 -8.28
C ILE A 333 -3.55 7.30 -9.26
N VAL A 334 -2.31 7.78 -9.16
CA VAL A 334 -1.74 8.75 -10.10
C VAL A 334 -1.73 8.17 -11.51
N GLU A 335 -2.34 8.87 -12.44
CA GLU A 335 -2.30 8.56 -13.86
C GLU A 335 -1.31 9.46 -14.60
N ARG A 336 -1.38 10.77 -14.33
CA ARG A 336 -0.51 11.80 -14.91
C ARG A 336 -0.17 12.88 -13.89
N TYR A 337 0.88 13.66 -14.19
CA TYR A 337 1.32 14.79 -13.38
C TYR A 337 1.94 15.88 -14.24
N TYR A 338 1.80 17.17 -13.81
CA TYR A 338 2.23 18.35 -14.55
C TYR A 338 2.84 19.41 -13.63
#